data_42c5087a4a6aa64f65f5e9f7bd5805cb
#
_entry.id   42c5087a4a6aa64f65f5e9f7bd5805cb
#
_cell.length_a   1.000
_cell.length_b   1.000
_cell.length_c   1.000
_cell.angle_alpha   90.00
_cell.angle_beta   90.00
_cell.angle_gamma   90.00
#
_symmetry.space_group_name_H-M   'P 1'
#
loop_
_entity.id
_entity.type
_entity.pdbx_description
1 polymer ?
#
loop_
_entity_poly.entity_id
_entity_poly.type
_entity_poly.pdbx_seq_one_letter_code
_entity_poly.pdbx_strand_id
1 'polypeptide(L)'
;MTAVRVPRMHKLDDLLYLMARLRDPQHGCPWDLKQSYATIVPYTLEEAYEVADAIERGDFDHLREELGDLLFQVVYYAQLAREEGRFEFDAVVDGITTKLIRRHPHVFPDGDLYGESDPAKLAEAAVKQRWEELKAEERAAKAAEPVQLSLLDDVPTALPALSRAAKLQKRASQVGFDWADALPVVDKVREELDEVLEAMAGGDTEGQAEEVGDLLFVVVNLARKLKVDPETALRAANAKFERRFRYIETALRDQGRTLEDSNLEEMDELWGAAKRDEKNPLSCG
;
A
#
# COMPACT_ATOMS: atom_id res chain seq x y z
N MET A 1 -45.12 -9.24 -26.24
CA MET A 1 -44.41 -7.97 -25.89
C MET A 1 -43.52 -8.28 -24.70
N THR A 2 -42.26 -8.53 -24.94
CA THR A 2 -41.23 -8.73 -23.90
C THR A 2 -40.89 -7.37 -23.32
N ALA A 3 -41.25 -7.14 -22.07
CA ALA A 3 -40.88 -5.90 -21.38
C ALA A 3 -39.34 -5.80 -21.34
N VAL A 4 -38.80 -4.76 -21.96
CA VAL A 4 -37.39 -4.40 -21.82
C VAL A 4 -37.18 -4.04 -20.37
N ARG A 5 -36.55 -4.94 -19.60
CA ARG A 5 -36.09 -4.61 -18.24
C ARG A 5 -35.02 -3.54 -18.37
N VAL A 6 -35.34 -2.32 -17.95
CA VAL A 6 -34.33 -1.29 -17.73
C VAL A 6 -33.36 -1.86 -16.70
N PRO A 7 -32.04 -1.92 -16.99
CA PRO A 7 -31.08 -2.44 -16.03
C PRO A 7 -31.08 -1.55 -14.78
N ARG A 8 -31.54 -2.12 -13.66
CA ARG A 8 -31.47 -1.45 -12.34
C ARG A 8 -30.00 -1.44 -11.90
N MET A 9 -29.51 -0.29 -11.48
CA MET A 9 -28.21 -0.19 -10.84
C MET A 9 -28.21 -1.04 -9.56
N HIS A 10 -27.25 -1.95 -9.44
CA HIS A 10 -27.09 -2.78 -8.25
C HIS A 10 -26.55 -1.95 -7.08
N LYS A 11 -26.88 -2.38 -5.87
CA LYS A 11 -26.48 -1.76 -4.61
C LYS A 11 -25.69 -2.74 -3.75
N LEU A 12 -25.20 -2.28 -2.62
CA LEU A 12 -24.44 -3.10 -1.67
C LEU A 12 -25.23 -4.36 -1.25
N ASP A 13 -26.52 -4.22 -0.95
CA ASP A 13 -27.38 -5.36 -0.58
C ASP A 13 -27.45 -6.42 -1.68
N ASP A 14 -27.43 -5.98 -2.97
CA ASP A 14 -27.42 -6.91 -4.10
C ASP A 14 -26.08 -7.68 -4.16
N LEU A 15 -24.94 -7.02 -3.81
CA LEU A 15 -23.63 -7.64 -3.76
C LEU A 15 -23.52 -8.64 -2.59
N LEU A 16 -24.02 -8.28 -1.41
CA LEU A 16 -24.10 -9.19 -0.25
C LEU A 16 -24.95 -10.41 -0.56
N TYR A 17 -26.11 -10.22 -1.20
CA TYR A 17 -26.96 -11.31 -1.65
C TYR A 17 -26.27 -12.19 -2.70
N LEU A 18 -25.59 -11.59 -3.68
CA LEU A 18 -24.80 -12.31 -4.69
C LEU A 18 -23.75 -13.21 -4.03
N MET A 19 -22.98 -12.70 -3.08
CA MET A 19 -21.96 -13.47 -2.37
C MET A 19 -22.58 -14.65 -1.60
N ALA A 20 -23.69 -14.42 -0.88
CA ALA A 20 -24.40 -15.48 -0.20
C ALA A 20 -24.91 -16.56 -1.17
N ARG A 21 -25.30 -16.17 -2.39
CA ARG A 21 -25.72 -17.11 -3.45
C ARG A 21 -24.54 -17.89 -4.03
N LEU A 22 -23.39 -17.25 -4.25
CA LEU A 22 -22.17 -17.93 -4.72
C LEU A 22 -21.70 -19.00 -3.73
N ARG A 23 -21.90 -18.77 -2.44
CA ARG A 23 -21.52 -19.70 -1.36
C ARG A 23 -22.68 -20.50 -0.79
N ASP A 24 -23.81 -20.60 -1.50
CA ASP A 24 -24.92 -21.49 -1.09
C ASP A 24 -24.46 -22.96 -1.16
N PRO A 25 -24.55 -23.75 -0.07
CA PRO A 25 -24.04 -25.11 -0.04
C PRO A 25 -24.67 -26.07 -1.04
N GLN A 26 -25.89 -25.77 -1.52
CA GLN A 26 -26.63 -26.63 -2.43
C GLN A 26 -26.57 -26.16 -3.88
N HIS A 27 -26.50 -24.85 -4.12
CA HIS A 27 -26.69 -24.27 -5.45
C HIS A 27 -25.58 -23.24 -5.79
N GLY A 28 -24.58 -23.08 -4.92
CA GLY A 28 -23.50 -22.12 -5.11
C GLY A 28 -22.45 -22.58 -6.11
N CYS A 29 -21.46 -21.74 -6.32
CA CYS A 29 -20.36 -22.00 -7.20
C CYS A 29 -19.35 -22.99 -6.56
N PRO A 30 -19.01 -24.10 -7.19
CA PRO A 30 -18.07 -25.09 -6.63
C PRO A 30 -16.68 -24.53 -6.33
N TRP A 31 -16.25 -23.49 -7.03
CA TRP A 31 -14.98 -22.82 -6.78
C TRP A 31 -15.07 -21.96 -5.51
N ASP A 32 -16.12 -21.12 -5.41
CA ASP A 32 -16.31 -20.25 -4.26
C ASP A 32 -16.50 -21.04 -2.96
N LEU A 33 -17.20 -22.18 -3.02
CA LEU A 33 -17.42 -23.05 -1.86
C LEU A 33 -16.13 -23.64 -1.27
N LYS A 34 -15.06 -23.76 -2.08
CA LYS A 34 -13.77 -24.30 -1.63
C LYS A 34 -12.85 -23.24 -1.00
N GLN A 35 -13.20 -21.98 -1.13
CA GLN A 35 -12.34 -20.92 -0.65
C GLN A 35 -12.39 -20.78 0.88
N SER A 36 -11.28 -20.34 1.44
CA SER A 36 -11.07 -20.03 2.85
C SER A 36 -10.44 -18.64 2.98
N TYR A 37 -10.32 -18.12 4.20
CA TYR A 37 -9.61 -16.86 4.44
C TYR A 37 -8.21 -16.88 3.80
N ALA A 38 -7.46 -17.96 3.99
CA ALA A 38 -6.09 -18.07 3.50
C ALA A 38 -6.01 -18.09 1.96
N THR A 39 -6.96 -18.73 1.28
CA THR A 39 -6.96 -18.80 -0.18
C THR A 39 -7.38 -17.50 -0.85
N ILE A 40 -8.06 -16.60 -0.14
CA ILE A 40 -8.48 -15.29 -0.63
C ILE A 40 -7.42 -14.20 -0.39
N VAL A 41 -6.48 -14.38 0.57
CA VAL A 41 -5.41 -13.39 0.84
C VAL A 41 -4.63 -12.96 -0.41
N PRO A 42 -4.17 -13.87 -1.31
CA PRO A 42 -3.46 -13.45 -2.52
C PRO A 42 -4.25 -12.48 -3.38
N TYR A 43 -5.53 -12.75 -3.63
CA TYR A 43 -6.41 -11.87 -4.41
C TYR A 43 -6.60 -10.51 -3.73
N THR A 44 -6.79 -10.48 -2.40
CA THR A 44 -6.90 -9.20 -1.68
C THR A 44 -5.68 -8.30 -1.86
N LEU A 45 -4.48 -8.89 -1.90
CA LEU A 45 -3.23 -8.16 -2.15
C LEU A 45 -3.13 -7.71 -3.61
N GLU A 46 -3.53 -8.57 -4.56
CA GLU A 46 -3.58 -8.28 -5.99
C GLU A 46 -4.48 -7.07 -6.26
N GLU A 47 -5.76 -7.10 -5.85
CA GLU A 47 -6.70 -6.00 -6.02
C GLU A 47 -6.20 -4.69 -5.37
N ALA A 48 -5.57 -4.78 -4.20
CA ALA A 48 -5.00 -3.59 -3.56
C ALA A 48 -3.86 -2.97 -4.38
N TYR A 49 -3.05 -3.78 -5.07
CA TYR A 49 -2.01 -3.31 -5.97
C TYR A 49 -2.57 -2.80 -7.30
N GLU A 50 -3.63 -3.40 -7.83
CA GLU A 50 -4.31 -2.95 -9.05
C GLU A 50 -5.00 -1.61 -8.85
N VAL A 51 -5.64 -1.39 -7.69
CA VAL A 51 -6.12 -0.04 -7.27
C VAL A 51 -4.97 0.97 -7.28
N ALA A 52 -3.81 0.61 -6.73
CA ALA A 52 -2.66 1.52 -6.68
C ALA A 52 -2.10 1.80 -8.09
N ASP A 53 -2.03 0.80 -8.96
CA ASP A 53 -1.57 0.93 -10.35
C ASP A 53 -2.51 1.82 -11.19
N ALA A 54 -3.83 1.61 -11.07
CA ALA A 54 -4.83 2.45 -11.73
C ALA A 54 -4.71 3.93 -11.31
N ILE A 55 -4.45 4.19 -10.02
CA ILE A 55 -4.20 5.56 -9.50
C ILE A 55 -2.91 6.14 -10.11
N GLU A 56 -1.83 5.37 -10.15
CA GLU A 56 -0.54 5.83 -10.68
C GLU A 56 -0.61 6.16 -12.19
N ARG A 57 -1.43 5.42 -12.93
CA ARG A 57 -1.69 5.68 -14.37
C ARG A 57 -2.71 6.79 -14.60
N GLY A 58 -3.44 7.22 -13.59
CA GLY A 58 -4.55 8.18 -13.74
C GLY A 58 -5.75 7.60 -14.48
N ASP A 59 -5.92 6.28 -14.51
CA ASP A 59 -6.99 5.56 -15.16
C ASP A 59 -8.17 5.38 -14.20
N PHE A 60 -9.08 6.37 -14.20
CA PHE A 60 -10.23 6.37 -13.28
C PHE A 60 -11.32 5.36 -13.64
N ASP A 61 -11.42 4.95 -14.91
CA ASP A 61 -12.38 3.91 -15.30
C ASP A 61 -11.92 2.55 -14.75
N HIS A 62 -10.66 2.22 -14.93
CA HIS A 62 -10.04 1.04 -14.35
C HIS A 62 -10.05 1.08 -12.81
N LEU A 63 -9.71 2.22 -12.19
CA LEU A 63 -9.80 2.41 -10.74
C LEU A 63 -11.19 2.06 -10.19
N ARG A 64 -12.26 2.39 -10.91
CA ARG A 64 -13.63 2.04 -10.48
C ARG A 64 -13.85 0.52 -10.48
N GLU A 65 -13.27 -0.20 -11.44
CA GLU A 65 -13.34 -1.65 -11.54
C GLU A 65 -12.58 -2.29 -10.38
N GLU A 66 -11.33 -1.90 -10.17
CA GLU A 66 -10.48 -2.43 -9.10
C GLU A 66 -10.99 -2.14 -7.68
N LEU A 67 -11.63 -0.97 -7.47
CA LEU A 67 -12.32 -0.69 -6.21
C LEU A 67 -13.53 -1.62 -6.01
N GLY A 68 -14.19 -2.06 -7.08
CA GLY A 68 -15.25 -3.07 -7.03
C GLY A 68 -14.70 -4.43 -6.60
N ASP A 69 -13.59 -4.85 -7.17
CA ASP A 69 -12.95 -6.13 -6.89
C ASP A 69 -12.36 -6.16 -5.46
N LEU A 70 -11.73 -5.07 -5.02
CA LEU A 70 -11.29 -4.93 -3.63
C LEU A 70 -12.49 -4.95 -2.64
N LEU A 71 -13.61 -4.29 -2.96
CA LEU A 71 -14.82 -4.36 -2.15
C LEU A 71 -15.37 -5.79 -2.10
N PHE A 72 -15.30 -6.52 -3.21
CA PHE A 72 -15.72 -7.92 -3.28
C PHE A 72 -14.92 -8.80 -2.33
N GLN A 73 -13.59 -8.58 -2.17
CA GLN A 73 -12.77 -9.28 -1.19
C GLN A 73 -13.27 -9.04 0.25
N VAL A 74 -13.64 -7.80 0.59
CA VAL A 74 -14.19 -7.47 1.91
C VAL A 74 -15.52 -8.19 2.17
N VAL A 75 -16.39 -8.19 1.18
CA VAL A 75 -17.67 -8.90 1.25
C VAL A 75 -17.46 -10.41 1.37
N TYR A 76 -16.46 -10.95 0.68
CA TYR A 76 -16.10 -12.37 0.73
C TYR A 76 -15.70 -12.81 2.15
N TYR A 77 -14.78 -12.05 2.78
CA TYR A 77 -14.38 -12.33 4.17
C TYR A 77 -15.55 -12.21 5.16
N ALA A 78 -16.41 -11.22 4.98
CA ALA A 78 -17.59 -11.07 5.83
C ALA A 78 -18.57 -12.25 5.69
N GLN A 79 -18.71 -12.79 4.47
CA GLN A 79 -19.52 -13.98 4.23
C GLN A 79 -18.92 -15.22 4.89
N LEU A 80 -17.60 -15.44 4.78
CA LEU A 80 -16.92 -16.53 5.48
C LEU A 80 -17.13 -16.43 7.01
N ALA A 81 -16.99 -15.22 7.56
CA ALA A 81 -17.19 -14.98 8.99
C ALA A 81 -18.63 -15.24 9.43
N ARG A 82 -19.61 -14.88 8.61
CA ARG A 82 -21.01 -15.17 8.83
C ARG A 82 -21.29 -16.67 8.86
N GLU A 83 -20.72 -17.42 7.92
CA GLU A 83 -20.86 -18.89 7.85
C GLU A 83 -20.30 -19.59 9.11
N GLU A 84 -19.25 -19.00 9.71
CA GLU A 84 -18.65 -19.46 10.96
C GLU A 84 -19.34 -18.89 12.22
N GLY A 85 -20.35 -18.04 12.06
CA GLY A 85 -21.07 -17.41 13.18
C GLY A 85 -20.21 -16.40 13.97
N ARG A 86 -19.19 -15.80 13.35
CA ARG A 86 -18.27 -14.85 13.99
C ARG A 86 -18.79 -13.42 13.95
N PHE A 87 -19.04 -12.90 12.75
CA PHE A 87 -19.60 -11.56 12.49
C PHE A 87 -20.16 -11.49 11.07
N GLU A 88 -20.92 -10.44 10.80
CA GLU A 88 -21.50 -10.13 9.49
C GLU A 88 -20.92 -8.83 8.93
N PHE A 89 -21.20 -8.50 7.67
CA PHE A 89 -20.71 -7.30 6.99
C PHE A 89 -21.08 -6.01 7.75
N ASP A 90 -22.27 -5.93 8.33
CA ASP A 90 -22.69 -4.76 9.10
C ASP A 90 -21.78 -4.48 10.29
N ALA A 91 -21.23 -5.50 10.94
CA ALA A 91 -20.27 -5.34 12.02
C ALA A 91 -18.93 -4.76 11.52
N VAL A 92 -18.54 -5.06 10.27
CA VAL A 92 -17.34 -4.46 9.64
C VAL A 92 -17.58 -2.97 9.39
N VAL A 93 -18.76 -2.62 8.87
CA VAL A 93 -19.17 -1.23 8.62
C VAL A 93 -19.26 -0.44 9.93
N ASP A 94 -19.95 -0.99 10.92
CA ASP A 94 -20.09 -0.36 12.24
C ASP A 94 -18.74 -0.12 12.91
N GLY A 95 -17.87 -1.14 12.89
CA GLY A 95 -16.54 -1.07 13.50
C GLY A 95 -15.67 0.03 12.89
N ILE A 96 -15.63 0.17 11.56
CA ILE A 96 -14.86 1.23 10.91
C ILE A 96 -15.50 2.60 11.11
N THR A 97 -16.83 2.70 11.05
CA THR A 97 -17.57 3.95 11.24
C THR A 97 -17.36 4.50 12.65
N THR A 98 -17.59 3.69 13.68
CA THR A 98 -17.36 4.04 15.09
C THR A 98 -15.92 4.47 15.32
N LYS A 99 -14.95 3.76 14.77
CA LYS A 99 -13.55 4.12 14.88
C LYS A 99 -13.23 5.46 14.23
N LEU A 100 -13.79 5.76 13.06
CA LEU A 100 -13.56 7.02 12.37
C LEU A 100 -14.24 8.21 13.10
N ILE A 101 -15.45 8.06 13.59
CA ILE A 101 -16.14 9.04 14.43
C ILE A 101 -15.27 9.40 15.63
N ARG A 102 -14.82 8.41 16.39
CA ARG A 102 -13.97 8.61 17.57
C ARG A 102 -12.65 9.32 17.25
N ARG A 103 -12.06 9.03 16.09
CA ARG A 103 -10.78 9.62 15.67
C ARG A 103 -10.90 11.01 15.06
N HIS A 104 -12.11 11.46 14.77
CA HIS A 104 -12.38 12.77 14.18
C HIS A 104 -13.37 13.60 15.01
N PRO A 105 -13.10 13.84 16.32
CA PRO A 105 -14.02 14.58 17.19
C PRO A 105 -14.27 16.02 16.73
N HIS A 106 -13.37 16.56 15.90
CA HIS A 106 -13.52 17.88 15.27
C HIS A 106 -14.52 17.91 14.11
N VAL A 107 -14.86 16.74 13.57
CA VAL A 107 -15.89 16.57 12.51
C VAL A 107 -17.18 16.01 13.12
N PHE A 108 -17.06 15.14 14.11
CA PHE A 108 -18.17 14.46 14.78
C PHE A 108 -18.18 14.83 16.27
N PRO A 109 -18.67 16.02 16.62
CA PRO A 109 -18.76 16.43 18.00
C PRO A 109 -19.68 15.46 18.78
N ASP A 110 -19.32 15.20 20.03
CA ASP A 110 -20.05 14.29 20.92
C ASP A 110 -20.22 12.85 20.39
N GLY A 111 -19.48 12.47 19.33
CA GLY A 111 -19.58 11.16 18.70
C GLY A 111 -20.82 10.96 17.83
N ASP A 112 -21.51 12.03 17.49
CA ASP A 112 -22.70 11.96 16.64
C ASP A 112 -22.30 11.98 15.15
N LEU A 113 -22.63 10.91 14.43
CA LEU A 113 -22.37 10.78 12.99
C LEU A 113 -23.08 11.87 12.17
N TYR A 114 -24.23 12.31 12.59
CA TYR A 114 -25.09 13.27 11.89
C TYR A 114 -25.12 14.64 12.59
N GLY A 115 -24.29 14.82 13.62
CA GLY A 115 -24.16 16.09 14.32
C GLY A 115 -23.56 17.19 13.45
N GLU A 116 -23.99 18.42 13.65
CA GLU A 116 -23.40 19.57 12.96
C GLU A 116 -21.98 19.83 13.50
N SER A 117 -20.99 19.83 12.62
CA SER A 117 -19.60 20.18 12.98
C SER A 117 -19.46 21.70 13.12
N ASP A 118 -18.82 22.15 14.21
CA ASP A 118 -18.31 23.54 14.25
C ASP A 118 -17.04 23.60 13.36
N PRO A 119 -17.04 24.47 12.33
CA PRO A 119 -15.91 24.58 11.41
C PRO A 119 -14.70 25.31 12.03
N ALA A 120 -14.51 25.30 13.33
CA ALA A 120 -13.28 25.77 13.96
C ALA A 120 -12.10 25.01 13.32
N LYS A 121 -11.40 25.67 12.39
CA LYS A 121 -10.28 25.13 11.60
C LYS A 121 -9.15 24.75 12.55
N LEU A 122 -9.14 23.50 13.01
CA LEU A 122 -7.96 22.94 13.66
C LEU A 122 -6.84 22.89 12.61
N ALA A 123 -5.66 23.36 13.00
CA ALA A 123 -4.48 23.20 12.15
C ALA A 123 -4.22 21.70 11.89
N GLU A 124 -3.87 21.33 10.67
CA GLU A 124 -3.59 19.94 10.27
C GLU A 124 -2.64 19.22 11.24
N ALA A 125 -1.65 19.94 11.77
CA ALA A 125 -0.69 19.43 12.76
C ALA A 125 -1.37 18.98 14.06
N ALA A 126 -2.37 19.74 14.56
CA ALA A 126 -3.10 19.40 15.77
C ALA A 126 -4.01 18.18 15.57
N VAL A 127 -4.64 18.06 14.39
CA VAL A 127 -5.44 16.87 14.01
C VAL A 127 -4.55 15.64 13.99
N LYS A 128 -3.36 15.72 13.36
CA LYS A 128 -2.41 14.61 13.26
C LYS A 128 -1.87 14.19 14.63
N GLN A 129 -1.54 15.15 15.49
CA GLN A 129 -1.10 14.87 16.86
C GLN A 129 -2.20 14.14 17.65
N ARG A 130 -3.44 14.66 17.64
CA ARG A 130 -4.57 14.03 18.34
C ARG A 130 -4.85 12.62 17.82
N TRP A 131 -4.68 12.38 16.54
CA TRP A 131 -4.85 11.06 15.95
C TRP A 131 -3.81 10.05 16.44
N GLU A 132 -2.54 10.44 16.59
CA GLU A 132 -1.50 9.56 17.16
C GLU A 132 -1.74 9.31 18.67
N GLU A 133 -2.22 10.30 19.43
CA GLU A 133 -2.62 10.12 20.83
C GLU A 133 -3.75 9.08 20.96
N LEU A 134 -4.83 9.21 20.18
CA LEU A 134 -5.94 8.28 20.19
C LEU A 134 -5.52 6.85 19.79
N LYS A 135 -4.62 6.70 18.82
CA LYS A 135 -4.04 5.41 18.49
C LYS A 135 -3.20 4.83 19.64
N ALA A 136 -2.49 5.66 20.38
CA ALA A 136 -1.72 5.23 21.55
C ALA A 136 -2.65 4.74 22.67
N GLU A 137 -3.74 5.50 22.95
CA GLU A 137 -4.79 5.11 23.91
C GLU A 137 -5.45 3.76 23.54
N GLU A 138 -5.77 3.56 22.24
CA GLU A 138 -6.34 2.30 21.73
C GLU A 138 -5.40 1.11 21.94
N ARG A 139 -4.10 1.31 21.74
CA ARG A 139 -3.10 0.28 22.01
C ARG A 139 -2.98 -0.04 23.49
N ALA A 140 -2.93 0.99 24.31
CA ALA A 140 -2.87 0.83 25.78
C ALA A 140 -4.10 0.08 26.31
N ALA A 141 -5.29 0.36 25.76
CA ALA A 141 -6.51 -0.32 26.14
C ALA A 141 -6.51 -1.81 25.71
N LYS A 142 -5.91 -2.15 24.57
CA LYS A 142 -5.74 -3.54 24.11
C LYS A 142 -4.66 -4.29 24.89
N ALA A 143 -3.65 -3.58 25.40
CA ALA A 143 -2.56 -4.16 26.19
C ALA A 143 -2.93 -4.43 27.68
N ALA A 144 -4.19 -4.25 28.07
CA ALA A 144 -4.66 -4.48 29.45
C ALA A 144 -4.70 -5.96 29.86
N GLU A 145 -4.31 -6.90 29.02
CA GLU A 145 -4.01 -8.27 29.38
C GLU A 145 -2.52 -8.43 29.75
N PRO A 146 -2.16 -9.32 30.72
CA PRO A 146 -0.83 -9.34 31.34
C PRO A 146 0.30 -9.95 30.47
N VAL A 147 0.17 -9.95 29.15
CA VAL A 147 1.25 -10.31 28.26
C VAL A 147 2.05 -9.05 27.94
N GLN A 148 3.32 -9.03 28.33
CA GLN A 148 4.25 -7.95 27.96
C GLN A 148 4.47 -7.97 26.46
N LEU A 149 3.57 -7.29 25.70
CA LEU A 149 3.64 -7.18 24.26
C LEU A 149 4.82 -6.28 23.87
N SER A 150 5.59 -6.72 22.89
CA SER A 150 6.61 -5.86 22.29
C SER A 150 5.93 -4.66 21.59
N LEU A 151 6.59 -3.51 21.63
CA LEU A 151 6.17 -2.33 20.86
C LEU A 151 5.98 -2.62 19.35
N LEU A 152 6.58 -3.69 18.86
CA LEU A 152 6.62 -4.09 17.46
C LEU A 152 5.60 -5.17 17.08
N ASP A 153 4.93 -5.80 18.05
CA ASP A 153 4.06 -6.96 17.82
C ASP A 153 2.85 -6.66 16.92
N ASP A 154 2.37 -5.42 16.89
CA ASP A 154 1.24 -5.00 16.06
C ASP A 154 1.64 -4.56 14.63
N VAL A 155 2.90 -4.75 14.23
CA VAL A 155 3.36 -4.50 12.86
C VAL A 155 3.21 -5.78 12.04
N PRO A 156 2.23 -5.84 11.10
CA PRO A 156 1.97 -7.05 10.35
C PRO A 156 3.19 -7.54 9.57
N THR A 157 3.44 -8.85 9.61
CA THR A 157 4.57 -9.48 8.90
C THR A 157 4.34 -9.59 7.39
N ALA A 158 3.07 -9.58 6.95
CA ALA A 158 2.69 -9.68 5.55
C ALA A 158 2.79 -8.36 4.75
N LEU A 159 3.20 -7.26 5.39
CA LEU A 159 3.42 -6.01 4.68
C LEU A 159 4.61 -6.11 3.71
N PRO A 160 4.59 -5.34 2.58
CA PRO A 160 5.77 -5.14 1.75
C PRO A 160 6.97 -4.72 2.60
N ALA A 161 8.16 -5.20 2.26
CA ALA A 161 9.34 -5.07 3.13
C ALA A 161 9.68 -3.62 3.50
N LEU A 162 9.64 -2.71 2.52
CA LEU A 162 9.92 -1.29 2.77
C LEU A 162 8.84 -0.64 3.65
N SER A 163 7.57 -0.94 3.39
CA SER A 163 6.45 -0.48 4.22
C SER A 163 6.55 -1.02 5.65
N ARG A 164 6.97 -2.29 5.81
CA ARG A 164 7.18 -2.89 7.13
C ARG A 164 8.33 -2.23 7.88
N ALA A 165 9.48 -2.04 7.22
CA ALA A 165 10.64 -1.36 7.79
C ALA A 165 10.28 0.06 8.27
N ALA A 166 9.58 0.85 7.45
CA ALA A 166 9.11 2.19 7.82
C ALA A 166 8.22 2.17 9.08
N LYS A 167 7.32 1.17 9.21
CA LYS A 167 6.46 1.03 10.39
C LYS A 167 7.24 0.61 11.63
N LEU A 168 8.19 -0.33 11.52
CA LEU A 168 9.06 -0.73 12.63
C LEU A 168 9.84 0.46 13.16
N GLN A 169 10.50 1.22 12.28
CA GLN A 169 11.25 2.42 12.63
C GLN A 169 10.35 3.51 13.24
N LYS A 170 9.15 3.71 12.70
CA LYS A 170 8.18 4.64 13.28
C LYS A 170 7.76 4.22 14.69
N ARG A 171 7.66 2.94 14.99
CA ARG A 171 7.38 2.44 16.33
C ARG A 171 8.55 2.70 17.28
N ALA A 172 9.75 2.36 16.87
CA ALA A 172 10.96 2.59 17.65
C ALA A 172 11.16 4.08 17.98
N SER A 173 10.85 4.98 17.04
CA SER A 173 10.95 6.41 17.24
C SER A 173 10.02 6.96 18.33
N GLN A 174 8.90 6.30 18.63
CA GLN A 174 7.97 6.72 19.68
C GLN A 174 8.54 6.63 21.10
N VAL A 175 9.55 5.78 21.29
CA VAL A 175 10.25 5.60 22.57
C VAL A 175 11.63 6.25 22.58
N GLY A 176 11.92 7.12 21.60
CA GLY A 176 13.18 7.86 21.51
C GLY A 176 14.30 7.11 20.77
N PHE A 177 14.05 5.90 20.21
CA PHE A 177 15.03 5.21 19.39
C PHE A 177 14.96 5.72 17.95
N ASP A 178 15.55 6.90 17.73
CA ASP A 178 15.57 7.59 16.43
C ASP A 178 16.66 8.66 16.39
N TRP A 179 17.15 8.97 15.18
CA TRP A 179 18.03 10.13 14.96
C TRP A 179 17.24 11.45 15.03
N ALA A 180 17.93 12.53 15.40
CA ALA A 180 17.30 13.83 15.50
C ALA A 180 16.80 14.37 14.15
N ASP A 181 17.58 14.19 13.08
CA ASP A 181 17.28 14.67 11.72
C ASP A 181 17.78 13.70 10.64
N ALA A 182 17.79 14.13 9.39
CA ALA A 182 18.17 13.29 8.24
C ALA A 182 19.70 13.17 8.04
N LEU A 183 20.50 14.14 8.50
CA LEU A 183 21.95 14.15 8.21
C LEU A 183 22.69 12.97 8.83
N PRO A 184 22.49 12.63 10.13
CA PRO A 184 23.10 11.43 10.71
C PRO A 184 22.68 10.14 10.01
N VAL A 185 21.44 10.09 9.45
CA VAL A 185 20.98 8.92 8.67
C VAL A 185 21.75 8.81 7.35
N VAL A 186 22.09 9.93 6.71
CA VAL A 186 22.93 9.92 5.50
C VAL A 186 24.33 9.37 5.81
N ASP A 187 24.89 9.71 6.97
CA ASP A 187 26.19 9.17 7.37
C ASP A 187 26.10 7.66 7.62
N LYS A 188 25.00 7.18 8.24
CA LYS A 188 24.77 5.74 8.40
C LYS A 188 24.57 5.02 7.05
N VAL A 189 23.93 5.66 6.04
CA VAL A 189 23.85 5.08 4.67
C VAL A 189 25.23 4.86 4.07
N ARG A 190 26.19 5.78 4.32
CA ARG A 190 27.56 5.63 3.85
C ARG A 190 28.30 4.51 4.58
N GLU A 191 28.09 4.40 5.88
CA GLU A 191 28.64 3.33 6.72
C GLU A 191 28.17 1.96 6.20
N GLU A 192 26.87 1.75 6.02
CA GLU A 192 26.32 0.49 5.48
C GLU A 192 26.86 0.17 4.05
N LEU A 193 27.05 1.20 3.24
CA LEU A 193 27.66 1.01 1.92
C LEU A 193 29.13 0.56 2.01
N ASP A 194 29.89 1.10 2.96
CA ASP A 194 31.27 0.68 3.19
C ASP A 194 31.33 -0.76 3.71
N GLU A 195 30.39 -1.20 4.58
CA GLU A 195 30.26 -2.56 5.07
C GLU A 195 29.91 -3.55 3.93
N VAL A 196 29.03 -3.17 3.00
CA VAL A 196 28.80 -3.94 1.75
C VAL A 196 30.09 -4.12 0.96
N LEU A 197 30.90 -3.06 0.81
CA LEU A 197 32.18 -3.10 0.07
C LEU A 197 33.21 -4.00 0.78
N GLU A 198 33.26 -3.98 2.10
CA GLU A 198 34.12 -4.86 2.90
C GLU A 198 33.72 -6.33 2.74
N ALA A 199 32.43 -6.65 2.85
CA ALA A 199 31.92 -8.01 2.64
C ALA A 199 32.21 -8.51 1.20
N MET A 200 32.07 -7.63 0.19
CA MET A 200 32.44 -7.95 -1.19
C MET A 200 33.93 -8.25 -1.33
N ALA A 201 34.80 -7.45 -0.73
CA ALA A 201 36.27 -7.65 -0.77
C ALA A 201 36.69 -8.92 -0.06
N GLY A 202 36.00 -9.31 1.01
CA GLY A 202 36.23 -10.55 1.77
C GLY A 202 35.66 -11.80 1.10
N GLY A 203 34.82 -11.68 0.08
CA GLY A 203 34.14 -12.80 -0.58
C GLY A 203 33.08 -13.48 0.32
N ASP A 204 32.59 -12.77 1.34
CA ASP A 204 31.58 -13.23 2.30
C ASP A 204 30.17 -13.04 1.73
N THR A 205 29.64 -14.09 1.14
CA THR A 205 28.31 -14.04 0.50
C THR A 205 27.15 -13.85 1.51
N GLU A 206 27.27 -14.41 2.72
CA GLU A 206 26.25 -14.23 3.75
C GLU A 206 26.30 -12.80 4.29
N GLY A 207 27.48 -12.28 4.59
CA GLY A 207 27.67 -10.87 4.97
C GLY A 207 27.19 -9.89 3.91
N GLN A 208 27.46 -10.14 2.62
CA GLN A 208 26.92 -9.31 1.55
C GLN A 208 25.39 -9.20 1.57
N ALA A 209 24.68 -10.30 1.84
CA ALA A 209 23.23 -10.29 1.92
C ALA A 209 22.72 -9.54 3.16
N GLU A 210 23.41 -9.66 4.29
CA GLU A 210 23.11 -8.96 5.54
C GLU A 210 23.29 -7.44 5.34
N GLU A 211 24.46 -7.00 4.87
CA GLU A 211 24.76 -5.57 4.70
C GLU A 211 23.88 -4.89 3.64
N VAL A 212 23.54 -5.59 2.56
CA VAL A 212 22.55 -5.07 1.59
C VAL A 212 21.16 -4.93 2.27
N GLY A 213 20.79 -5.82 3.15
CA GLY A 213 19.55 -5.70 3.94
C GLY A 213 19.57 -4.47 4.85
N ASP A 214 20.69 -4.23 5.55
CA ASP A 214 20.85 -3.10 6.47
C ASP A 214 20.92 -1.77 5.71
N LEU A 215 21.61 -1.72 4.59
CA LEU A 215 21.59 -0.58 3.68
C LEU A 215 20.16 -0.22 3.24
N LEU A 216 19.37 -1.20 2.80
CA LEU A 216 17.96 -0.98 2.44
C LEU A 216 17.14 -0.47 3.63
N PHE A 217 17.36 -1.02 4.82
CA PHE A 217 16.67 -0.60 6.04
C PHE A 217 17.00 0.84 6.42
N VAL A 218 18.27 1.26 6.32
CA VAL A 218 18.69 2.63 6.60
C VAL A 218 18.17 3.61 5.52
N VAL A 219 18.15 3.21 4.24
CA VAL A 219 17.52 4.01 3.17
C VAL A 219 16.03 4.26 3.45
N VAL A 220 15.30 3.28 3.97
CA VAL A 220 13.91 3.47 4.42
C VAL A 220 13.83 4.50 5.55
N ASN A 221 14.79 4.50 6.47
CA ASN A 221 14.84 5.50 7.54
C ASN A 221 15.09 6.91 6.99
N LEU A 222 15.99 7.05 6.02
CA LEU A 222 16.20 8.31 5.33
C LEU A 222 14.92 8.82 4.67
N ALA A 223 14.21 7.95 3.93
CA ALA A 223 12.92 8.30 3.32
C ALA A 223 11.92 8.79 4.38
N ARG A 224 11.82 8.10 5.52
CA ARG A 224 10.96 8.50 6.64
C ARG A 224 11.32 9.89 7.20
N LYS A 225 12.61 10.18 7.38
CA LYS A 225 13.08 11.51 7.84
C LYS A 225 12.73 12.62 6.84
N LEU A 226 12.80 12.31 5.54
CA LEU A 226 12.40 13.22 4.46
C LEU A 226 10.88 13.29 4.24
N LYS A 227 10.08 12.53 5.02
CA LYS A 227 8.62 12.42 4.88
C LYS A 227 8.19 11.86 3.52
N VAL A 228 9.01 10.99 2.95
CA VAL A 228 8.75 10.24 1.72
C VAL A 228 8.31 8.83 2.09
N ASP A 229 7.24 8.34 1.48
CA ASP A 229 6.88 6.92 1.59
C ASP A 229 7.82 6.09 0.72
N PRO A 230 8.59 5.14 1.29
CA PRO A 230 9.63 4.42 0.55
C PRO A 230 9.06 3.45 -0.49
N GLU A 231 7.92 2.82 -0.22
CA GLU A 231 7.26 1.90 -1.14
C GLU A 231 6.76 2.66 -2.39
N THR A 232 6.03 3.75 -2.19
CA THR A 232 5.54 4.62 -3.26
C THR A 232 6.70 5.21 -4.07
N ALA A 233 7.78 5.64 -3.40
CA ALA A 233 8.94 6.21 -4.08
C ALA A 233 9.64 5.19 -5.00
N LEU A 234 9.78 3.93 -4.54
CA LEU A 234 10.39 2.87 -5.34
C LEU A 234 9.47 2.44 -6.50
N ARG A 235 8.17 2.36 -6.28
CA ARG A 235 7.19 2.12 -7.36
C ARG A 235 7.26 3.19 -8.44
N ALA A 236 7.31 4.46 -8.06
CA ALA A 236 7.48 5.56 -9.01
C ALA A 236 8.82 5.48 -9.78
N ALA A 237 9.89 5.01 -9.13
CA ALA A 237 11.16 4.77 -9.79
C ALA A 237 11.09 3.61 -10.79
N ASN A 238 10.39 2.51 -10.45
CA ASN A 238 10.13 1.38 -11.35
C ASN A 238 9.35 1.85 -12.59
N ALA A 239 8.24 2.54 -12.41
CA ALA A 239 7.45 3.06 -13.52
C ALA A 239 8.25 4.01 -14.42
N LYS A 240 9.11 4.84 -13.83
CA LYS A 240 10.04 5.70 -14.59
C LYS A 240 11.05 4.88 -15.38
N PHE A 241 11.61 3.81 -14.79
CA PHE A 241 12.51 2.90 -15.48
C PHE A 241 11.83 2.25 -16.69
N GLU A 242 10.63 1.70 -16.49
CA GLU A 242 9.86 1.06 -17.55
C GLU A 242 9.56 2.02 -18.72
N ARG A 243 9.10 3.23 -18.43
CA ARG A 243 8.81 4.23 -19.49
C ARG A 243 10.06 4.52 -20.33
N ARG A 244 11.20 4.71 -19.69
CA ARG A 244 12.46 4.98 -20.39
C ARG A 244 12.97 3.78 -21.16
N PHE A 245 12.78 2.59 -20.62
CA PHE A 245 13.19 1.37 -21.32
C PHE A 245 12.30 1.12 -22.54
N ARG A 246 10.98 1.35 -22.42
CA ARG A 246 10.07 1.32 -23.58
C ARG A 246 10.42 2.36 -24.66
N TYR A 247 10.97 3.50 -24.27
CA TYR A 247 11.51 4.46 -25.24
C TYR A 247 12.68 3.87 -26.03
N ILE A 248 13.60 3.18 -25.39
CA ILE A 248 14.73 2.49 -26.05
C ILE A 248 14.18 1.44 -27.03
N GLU A 249 13.27 0.59 -26.58
CA GLU A 249 12.64 -0.45 -27.43
C GLU A 249 11.98 0.17 -28.68
N THR A 250 11.31 1.27 -28.50
CA THR A 250 10.62 1.97 -29.59
C THR A 250 11.64 2.60 -30.55
N ALA A 251 12.65 3.28 -30.05
CA ALA A 251 13.68 3.91 -30.86
C ALA A 251 14.46 2.89 -31.71
N LEU A 252 14.77 1.72 -31.17
CA LEU A 252 15.43 0.63 -31.93
C LEU A 252 14.48 -0.01 -32.96
N ARG A 253 13.24 -0.23 -32.57
CA ARG A 253 12.23 -0.79 -33.49
C ARG A 253 11.96 0.14 -34.69
N ASP A 254 11.94 1.45 -34.49
CA ASP A 254 11.80 2.44 -35.56
C ASP A 254 12.98 2.42 -36.54
N GLN A 255 14.13 1.92 -36.11
CA GLN A 255 15.30 1.66 -36.93
C GLN A 255 15.31 0.26 -37.57
N GLY A 256 14.26 -0.55 -37.34
CA GLY A 256 14.20 -1.94 -37.81
C GLY A 256 15.11 -2.90 -37.05
N ARG A 257 15.48 -2.55 -35.80
CA ARG A 257 16.43 -3.30 -34.95
C ARG A 257 15.72 -3.80 -33.68
N THR A 258 16.32 -4.78 -33.04
CA THR A 258 15.92 -5.33 -31.74
C THR A 258 16.89 -4.89 -30.64
N LEU A 259 16.55 -5.21 -29.39
CA LEU A 259 17.45 -4.92 -28.24
C LEU A 259 18.78 -5.70 -28.38
N GLU A 260 18.74 -6.91 -28.92
CA GLU A 260 19.90 -7.78 -29.14
C GLU A 260 20.87 -7.22 -30.20
N ASP A 261 20.38 -6.34 -31.08
CA ASP A 261 21.19 -5.66 -32.09
C ASP A 261 21.90 -4.41 -31.55
N SER A 262 21.70 -4.08 -30.27
CA SER A 262 22.25 -2.91 -29.60
C SER A 262 23.28 -3.30 -28.53
N ASN A 263 23.95 -2.31 -27.98
CA ASN A 263 24.88 -2.45 -26.87
C ASN A 263 24.57 -1.45 -25.74
N LEU A 264 25.26 -1.61 -24.61
CA LEU A 264 25.01 -0.78 -23.44
C LEU A 264 25.22 0.72 -23.69
N GLU A 265 26.23 1.09 -24.47
CA GLU A 265 26.57 2.49 -24.76
C GLU A 265 25.44 3.16 -25.55
N GLU A 266 24.94 2.51 -26.60
CA GLU A 266 23.83 2.99 -27.40
C GLU A 266 22.53 3.06 -26.58
N MET A 267 22.23 2.04 -25.74
CA MET A 267 21.08 2.05 -24.87
C MET A 267 21.15 3.19 -23.84
N ASP A 268 22.34 3.53 -23.32
CA ASP A 268 22.53 4.65 -22.39
C ASP A 268 22.33 6.01 -23.08
N GLU A 269 22.76 6.15 -24.32
CA GLU A 269 22.47 7.34 -25.14
C GLU A 269 20.96 7.53 -25.34
N LEU A 270 20.24 6.45 -25.69
CA LEU A 270 18.79 6.47 -25.83
C LEU A 270 18.08 6.72 -24.50
N TRP A 271 18.58 6.17 -23.40
CA TRP A 271 18.12 6.49 -22.05
C TRP A 271 18.29 7.97 -21.71
N GLY A 272 19.43 8.55 -22.11
CA GLY A 272 19.70 9.98 -22.00
C GLY A 272 18.74 10.82 -22.84
N ALA A 273 18.35 10.34 -24.03
CA ALA A 273 17.33 10.97 -24.87
C ALA A 273 15.95 10.94 -24.18
N ALA A 274 15.53 9.80 -23.68
CA ALA A 274 14.27 9.65 -22.93
C ALA A 274 14.18 10.64 -21.76
N LYS A 275 15.28 10.81 -21.00
CA LYS A 275 15.35 11.82 -19.90
C LYS A 275 15.16 13.25 -20.37
N ARG A 276 15.65 13.59 -21.57
CA ARG A 276 15.49 14.95 -22.14
C ARG A 276 14.08 15.21 -22.58
N ASP A 277 13.44 14.23 -23.20
CA ASP A 277 12.05 14.32 -23.67
C ASP A 277 11.06 14.44 -22.51
N GLU A 278 11.28 13.71 -21.41
CA GLU A 278 10.48 13.86 -20.19
C GLU A 278 10.57 15.27 -19.57
N LYS A 279 11.68 15.96 -19.74
CA LYS A 279 11.87 17.34 -19.23
C LYS A 279 11.30 18.41 -20.15
N ASN A 280 11.03 18.08 -21.42
CA ASN A 280 10.57 19.01 -22.45
C ASN A 280 9.31 18.47 -23.17
N PRO A 281 8.16 18.36 -22.50
CA PRO A 281 6.95 17.76 -23.07
C PRO A 281 6.32 18.58 -24.22
N LEU A 282 6.92 19.70 -24.63
CA LEU A 282 6.42 20.60 -25.69
C LEU A 282 7.05 20.36 -27.07
N SER A 283 7.86 19.31 -27.27
CA SER A 283 8.54 19.08 -28.56
C SER A 283 7.86 18.05 -29.47
N CYS A 284 6.70 17.50 -29.09
CA CYS A 284 5.87 16.66 -29.96
C CYS A 284 4.56 17.38 -30.25
N GLY A 285 4.54 18.23 -31.28
CA GLY A 285 3.41 18.85 -31.93
C GLY A 285 3.35 18.41 -33.38
#